data_855b6f5b0812f0330fc85183e6f9c9db
#
_entry.id   855b6f5b0812f0330fc85183e6f9c9db
#
_cell.length_a   1.000
_cell.length_b   1.000
_cell.length_c   1.000
_cell.angle_alpha   90.00
_cell.angle_beta   90.00
_cell.angle_gamma   90.00
#
_symmetry.space_group_name_H-M   'P 1'
#
loop_
_entity.id
_entity.type
_entity.pdbx_description
1 polymer ?
#
loop_
_entity_poly.entity_id
_entity_poly.type
_entity_poly.pdbx_seq_one_letter_code
_entity_poly.pdbx_strand_id
1 'polypeptide(L)'
;MKKVMATVLGLLIVASGCSSKMYDEQVDSGKKAIEKGEYADAVNSFEKAAKDKSTDDIQKYIRLANDMKDSATALKEEKYEVAIANAEKVTKEKTDDKIFKSAKEQADKIIKTANSSQEQQESTKKEIQSGKDLLNQQKYDEAYQAFKTIADRKESPQLVSEATTLMNEAITSKKQHEDEQEKVRKEKAAKEQAAQEKKKAEQEHQKTKEETKKQQDTVADTGEITEHEAEDLVRRQFNFSADVVVQYNNDDENGNFVIQVYEDHPDHTATLGWFAVNPKTKKVSKIQL
;
A
#
# COMPACT_ATOMS: atom_id res chain seq x y z
N MET A 1 71.70 74.25 10.77
CA MET A 1 71.16 74.83 9.54
C MET A 1 71.92 74.25 8.34
N LYS A 2 71.51 73.17 7.79
CA LYS A 2 71.85 72.79 6.41
C LYS A 2 70.83 71.69 6.01
N LYS A 3 70.03 72.00 5.03
CA LYS A 3 69.05 71.14 4.39
C LYS A 3 69.79 70.05 3.63
N VAL A 4 69.39 68.76 3.84
CA VAL A 4 69.74 67.67 2.93
C VAL A 4 68.43 67.12 2.38
N MET A 5 68.26 67.45 1.13
CA MET A 5 67.13 66.98 0.30
C MET A 5 67.62 65.69 -0.33
N ALA A 6 67.10 64.56 0.13
CA ALA A 6 67.36 63.27 -0.47
C ALA A 6 66.20 62.93 -1.45
N THR A 7 66.52 63.06 -2.73
CA THR A 7 65.68 62.64 -3.86
C THR A 7 65.72 61.12 -3.94
N VAL A 8 64.63 60.46 -3.55
CA VAL A 8 64.44 59.03 -3.82
C VAL A 8 63.77 58.89 -5.20
N LEU A 9 64.60 58.60 -6.17
CA LEU A 9 64.17 58.25 -7.51
C LEU A 9 63.59 56.80 -7.47
N GLY A 10 62.30 56.70 -7.35
CA GLY A 10 61.60 55.38 -7.39
C GLY A 10 61.73 54.77 -8.77
N LEU A 11 62.34 53.62 -8.84
CA LEU A 11 62.37 52.74 -10.02
C LEU A 11 61.02 52.11 -10.20
N LEU A 12 60.18 52.68 -11.05
CA LEU A 12 59.01 52.03 -11.59
C LEU A 12 59.49 50.99 -12.62
N ILE A 13 59.69 49.75 -12.15
CA ILE A 13 59.90 48.61 -13.02
C ILE A 13 58.56 48.30 -13.62
N VAL A 14 58.42 48.60 -14.89
CA VAL A 14 57.23 48.20 -15.72
C VAL A 14 57.31 46.73 -15.90
N ALA A 15 56.53 45.97 -15.08
CA ALA A 15 56.25 44.55 -15.27
C ALA A 15 55.14 44.36 -16.32
N SER A 16 55.16 45.15 -17.41
CA SER A 16 54.10 45.20 -18.40
C SER A 16 54.16 44.06 -19.44
N GLY A 17 55.22 43.26 -19.49
CA GLY A 17 55.42 42.25 -20.51
C GLY A 17 54.96 40.82 -20.08
N CYS A 18 54.94 40.51 -18.80
CA CYS A 18 54.55 39.21 -18.31
C CYS A 18 53.02 39.10 -18.10
N SER A 19 52.36 40.20 -17.75
CA SER A 19 50.92 40.26 -17.51
C SER A 19 50.10 40.02 -18.79
N SER A 20 50.46 40.58 -19.93
CA SER A 20 49.78 40.38 -21.18
C SER A 20 49.85 38.91 -21.69
N LYS A 21 51.06 38.32 -21.56
CA LYS A 21 51.19 36.89 -21.98
C LYS A 21 50.41 35.94 -21.13
N MET A 22 50.34 36.10 -19.83
CA MET A 22 49.57 35.28 -18.92
C MET A 22 48.05 35.47 -19.17
N TYR A 23 47.59 36.68 -19.40
CA TYR A 23 46.22 36.98 -19.81
C TYR A 23 45.83 36.21 -21.08
N ASP A 24 46.65 36.33 -22.14
CA ASP A 24 46.36 35.67 -23.43
C ASP A 24 46.35 34.15 -23.30
N GLU A 25 47.30 33.57 -22.55
CA GLU A 25 47.34 32.13 -22.27
C GLU A 25 46.08 31.62 -21.52
N GLN A 26 45.60 32.39 -20.54
CA GLN A 26 44.38 32.03 -19.81
C GLN A 26 43.12 32.20 -20.66
N VAL A 27 43.04 33.22 -21.50
CA VAL A 27 41.94 33.41 -22.47
C VAL A 27 41.89 32.26 -23.46
N ASP A 28 43.02 31.87 -24.04
CA ASP A 28 43.11 30.75 -24.97
C ASP A 28 42.78 29.42 -24.32
N SER A 29 43.21 29.20 -23.08
CA SER A 29 42.86 28.03 -22.29
C SER A 29 41.34 27.95 -22.06
N GLY A 30 40.72 29.05 -21.65
CA GLY A 30 39.28 29.13 -21.44
C GLY A 30 38.48 28.86 -22.71
N LYS A 31 38.92 29.43 -23.86
CA LYS A 31 38.29 29.20 -25.18
C LYS A 31 38.37 27.72 -25.58
N LYS A 32 39.51 27.08 -25.41
CA LYS A 32 39.68 25.64 -25.69
C LYS A 32 38.79 24.77 -24.75
N ALA A 33 38.65 25.17 -23.50
CA ALA A 33 37.80 24.50 -22.55
C ALA A 33 36.29 24.58 -22.96
N ILE A 34 35.82 25.74 -23.45
CA ILE A 34 34.49 25.88 -24.02
C ILE A 34 34.28 24.91 -25.20
N GLU A 35 35.25 24.89 -26.15
CA GLU A 35 35.18 24.03 -27.33
C GLU A 35 35.05 22.55 -26.96
N LYS A 36 35.66 22.12 -25.83
CA LYS A 36 35.62 20.77 -25.33
C LYS A 36 34.39 20.48 -24.44
N GLY A 37 33.63 21.49 -24.06
CA GLY A 37 32.55 21.35 -23.08
C GLY A 37 32.98 21.27 -21.62
N GLU A 38 34.24 21.66 -21.34
CA GLU A 38 34.87 21.73 -19.99
C GLU A 38 34.54 23.07 -19.34
N TYR A 39 33.27 23.39 -19.15
CA TYR A 39 32.80 24.74 -18.80
C TYR A 39 33.32 25.25 -17.45
N ALA A 40 33.47 24.35 -16.44
CA ALA A 40 34.06 24.74 -15.15
C ALA A 40 35.52 25.18 -15.29
N ASP A 41 36.28 24.50 -16.13
CA ASP A 41 37.67 24.88 -16.42
C ASP A 41 37.78 26.21 -17.25
N ALA A 42 36.79 26.40 -18.13
CA ALA A 42 36.66 27.67 -18.85
C ALA A 42 36.40 28.84 -17.89
N VAL A 43 35.49 28.71 -16.94
CA VAL A 43 35.22 29.70 -15.87
C VAL A 43 36.54 30.04 -15.14
N ASN A 44 37.19 28.98 -14.62
CA ASN A 44 38.48 29.17 -13.88
C ASN A 44 39.55 29.91 -14.70
N SER A 45 39.69 29.58 -15.98
CA SER A 45 40.68 30.21 -16.85
C SER A 45 40.31 31.66 -17.13
N PHE A 46 39.09 31.98 -17.47
CA PHE A 46 38.63 33.33 -17.71
C PHE A 46 38.69 34.21 -16.44
N GLU A 47 38.37 33.68 -15.27
CA GLU A 47 38.50 34.37 -13.99
C GLU A 47 39.98 34.69 -13.65
N LYS A 48 40.90 33.76 -14.00
CA LYS A 48 42.35 34.06 -13.86
C LYS A 48 42.78 35.18 -14.82
N ALA A 49 42.36 35.14 -16.07
CA ALA A 49 42.62 36.23 -17.02
C ALA A 49 42.05 37.56 -16.50
N ALA A 50 40.85 37.58 -15.94
CA ALA A 50 40.22 38.78 -15.40
C ALA A 50 40.98 39.39 -14.21
N LYS A 51 41.72 38.58 -13.42
CA LYS A 51 42.59 39.06 -12.34
C LYS A 51 43.81 39.80 -12.86
N ASP A 52 44.33 39.39 -14.03
CA ASP A 52 45.47 40.09 -14.67
C ASP A 52 44.98 41.35 -15.38
N LYS A 53 43.88 41.23 -16.15
CA LYS A 53 43.30 42.36 -16.90
C LYS A 53 41.78 42.14 -17.04
N SER A 54 41.01 42.98 -16.39
CA SER A 54 39.56 42.97 -16.53
C SER A 54 39.15 43.81 -17.73
N THR A 55 38.56 43.17 -18.75
CA THR A 55 38.02 43.81 -19.97
C THR A 55 36.54 43.39 -20.14
N ASP A 56 35.80 44.17 -20.91
CA ASP A 56 34.40 43.83 -21.23
C ASP A 56 34.29 42.45 -21.90
N ASP A 57 35.23 42.10 -22.75
CA ASP A 57 35.25 40.82 -23.45
C ASP A 57 35.50 39.65 -22.50
N ILE A 58 36.44 39.80 -21.56
CA ILE A 58 36.68 38.74 -20.56
C ILE A 58 35.47 38.57 -19.63
N GLN A 59 34.75 39.64 -19.32
CA GLN A 59 33.49 39.53 -18.55
C GLN A 59 32.40 38.86 -19.33
N LYS A 60 32.34 39.02 -20.68
CA LYS A 60 31.41 38.26 -21.53
C LYS A 60 31.77 36.78 -21.56
N TYR A 61 33.06 36.43 -21.66
CA TYR A 61 33.52 35.04 -21.63
C TYR A 61 33.23 34.36 -20.31
N ILE A 62 33.38 35.06 -19.17
CA ILE A 62 33.01 34.53 -17.85
C ILE A 62 31.51 34.24 -17.79
N ARG A 63 30.65 35.16 -18.27
CA ARG A 63 29.20 34.94 -18.32
C ARG A 63 28.83 33.74 -19.21
N LEU A 64 29.40 33.68 -20.41
CA LEU A 64 29.22 32.58 -21.33
C LEU A 64 29.55 31.23 -20.68
N ALA A 65 30.74 31.15 -20.06
CA ALA A 65 31.20 29.92 -19.41
C ALA A 65 30.30 29.50 -18.22
N ASN A 66 29.84 30.49 -17.42
CA ASN A 66 28.91 30.23 -16.34
C ASN A 66 27.54 29.78 -16.85
N ASP A 67 26.96 30.47 -17.83
CA ASP A 67 25.65 30.06 -18.39
C ASP A 67 25.70 28.64 -18.99
N MET A 68 26.80 28.29 -19.69
CA MET A 68 27.00 26.93 -20.22
C MET A 68 27.21 25.90 -19.11
N LYS A 69 28.02 26.23 -18.09
CA LYS A 69 28.22 25.35 -16.91
C LYS A 69 26.93 25.09 -16.18
N ASP A 70 26.15 26.13 -15.90
CA ASP A 70 24.88 26.03 -15.18
C ASP A 70 23.82 25.28 -15.99
N SER A 71 23.78 25.51 -17.32
CA SER A 71 22.92 24.75 -18.24
C SER A 71 23.26 23.25 -18.26
N ALA A 72 24.57 22.94 -18.42
CA ALA A 72 25.00 21.53 -18.45
C ALA A 72 24.79 20.82 -17.10
N THR A 73 24.95 21.53 -15.99
CA THR A 73 24.72 21.03 -14.65
C THR A 73 23.21 20.74 -14.45
N ALA A 74 22.36 21.70 -14.80
CA ALA A 74 20.92 21.58 -14.71
C ALA A 74 20.38 20.41 -15.57
N LEU A 75 20.96 20.21 -16.76
CA LEU A 75 20.61 19.07 -17.61
C LEU A 75 20.91 17.72 -16.92
N LYS A 76 22.09 17.60 -16.28
CA LYS A 76 22.46 16.39 -15.51
C LYS A 76 21.57 16.15 -14.30
N GLU A 77 21.06 17.21 -13.71
CA GLU A 77 20.16 17.17 -12.55
C GLU A 77 18.68 17.03 -12.95
N GLU A 78 18.40 16.79 -14.24
CA GLU A 78 17.04 16.67 -14.80
C GLU A 78 16.17 17.93 -14.61
N LYS A 79 16.81 19.09 -14.37
CA LYS A 79 16.18 20.41 -14.24
C LYS A 79 16.06 21.08 -15.62
N TYR A 80 15.22 20.50 -16.49
CA TYR A 80 15.20 20.80 -17.92
C TYR A 80 14.89 22.26 -18.23
N GLU A 81 13.91 22.87 -17.54
CA GLU A 81 13.56 24.29 -17.74
C GLU A 81 14.74 25.21 -17.39
N VAL A 82 15.49 24.91 -16.33
CA VAL A 82 16.67 25.67 -15.92
C VAL A 82 17.80 25.49 -16.93
N ALA A 83 17.99 24.26 -17.42
CA ALA A 83 18.99 23.98 -18.45
C ALA A 83 18.70 24.77 -19.73
N ILE A 84 17.45 24.76 -20.19
CA ILE A 84 16.99 25.50 -21.37
C ILE A 84 17.16 26.99 -21.17
N ALA A 85 16.72 27.55 -20.05
CA ALA A 85 16.79 28.98 -19.77
C ALA A 85 18.24 29.53 -19.76
N ASN A 86 19.19 28.76 -19.22
CA ASN A 86 20.58 29.12 -19.25
C ASN A 86 21.21 28.98 -20.66
N ALA A 87 20.89 27.91 -21.39
CA ALA A 87 21.36 27.72 -22.77
C ALA A 87 20.81 28.81 -23.69
N GLU A 88 19.57 29.24 -23.52
CA GLU A 88 18.96 30.31 -24.30
C GLU A 88 19.65 31.66 -24.13
N LYS A 89 20.22 31.98 -22.95
CA LYS A 89 21.01 33.17 -22.78
C LYS A 89 22.22 33.20 -23.74
N VAL A 90 22.86 32.03 -23.89
CA VAL A 90 23.99 31.86 -24.82
C VAL A 90 23.56 31.98 -26.27
N THR A 91 22.47 31.35 -26.67
CA THR A 91 21.98 31.38 -28.08
C THR A 91 21.53 32.79 -28.49
N LYS A 92 20.99 33.58 -27.55
CA LYS A 92 20.51 34.96 -27.78
C LYS A 92 21.60 36.00 -27.82
N GLU A 93 22.84 35.70 -27.39
CA GLU A 93 23.93 36.64 -27.37
C GLU A 93 24.28 37.08 -28.80
N LYS A 94 24.40 38.39 -29.05
CA LYS A 94 24.67 38.98 -30.37
C LYS A 94 26.15 39.28 -30.47
N THR A 95 26.94 38.39 -31.07
CA THR A 95 28.38 38.55 -31.27
C THR A 95 28.88 37.68 -32.43
N ASP A 96 29.90 38.14 -33.16
CA ASP A 96 30.55 37.41 -34.22
C ASP A 96 31.78 36.60 -33.73
N ASP A 97 32.09 36.62 -32.46
CA ASP A 97 33.20 35.88 -31.87
C ASP A 97 33.00 34.36 -32.08
N LYS A 98 34.04 33.70 -32.61
CA LYS A 98 34.02 32.26 -32.91
C LYS A 98 33.68 31.39 -31.68
N ILE A 99 34.11 31.79 -30.47
CA ILE A 99 33.83 31.00 -29.29
C ILE A 99 32.35 30.99 -28.94
N PHE A 100 31.66 32.12 -29.16
CA PHE A 100 30.21 32.17 -28.99
C PHE A 100 29.50 31.34 -30.03
N LYS A 101 30.00 31.26 -31.25
CA LYS A 101 29.40 30.38 -32.30
C LYS A 101 29.46 28.91 -31.86
N SER A 102 30.64 28.45 -31.41
CA SER A 102 30.81 27.09 -30.86
C SER A 102 29.94 26.85 -29.65
N ALA A 103 29.86 27.80 -28.70
CA ALA A 103 29.03 27.69 -27.52
C ALA A 103 27.51 27.63 -27.86
N LYS A 104 27.06 28.42 -28.85
CA LYS A 104 25.65 28.37 -29.34
C LYS A 104 25.29 27.01 -29.91
N GLU A 105 26.16 26.41 -30.72
CA GLU A 105 25.93 25.05 -31.25
C GLU A 105 25.84 24.02 -30.13
N GLN A 106 26.58 24.16 -29.04
CA GLN A 106 26.52 23.32 -27.85
C GLN A 106 25.26 23.61 -27.04
N ALA A 107 24.89 24.89 -26.85
CA ALA A 107 23.65 25.30 -26.18
C ALA A 107 22.40 24.77 -26.89
N ASP A 108 22.34 24.83 -28.23
CA ASP A 108 21.27 24.28 -29.03
C ASP A 108 21.12 22.74 -28.83
N LYS A 109 22.26 22.04 -28.69
CA LYS A 109 22.23 20.58 -28.36
C LYS A 109 21.68 20.34 -26.96
N ILE A 110 22.06 21.17 -25.99
CA ILE A 110 21.51 21.06 -24.61
C ILE A 110 20.01 21.30 -24.64
N ILE A 111 19.53 22.36 -25.32
CA ILE A 111 18.11 22.69 -25.44
C ILE A 111 17.34 21.51 -26.07
N LYS A 112 17.86 20.98 -27.19
CA LYS A 112 17.23 19.84 -27.87
C LYS A 112 17.15 18.61 -26.95
N THR A 113 18.24 18.30 -26.25
CA THR A 113 18.30 17.16 -25.34
C THR A 113 17.34 17.36 -24.18
N ALA A 114 17.33 18.56 -23.56
CA ALA A 114 16.46 18.89 -22.45
C ALA A 114 14.98 18.76 -22.81
N ASN A 115 14.58 19.33 -23.97
CA ASN A 115 13.21 19.22 -24.46
C ASN A 115 12.80 17.76 -24.69
N SER A 116 13.63 16.97 -25.37
CA SER A 116 13.34 15.55 -25.62
C SER A 116 13.23 14.75 -24.33
N SER A 117 14.14 14.99 -23.36
CA SER A 117 14.11 14.30 -22.06
C SER A 117 12.89 14.70 -21.22
N GLN A 118 12.50 15.98 -21.28
CA GLN A 118 11.29 16.48 -20.62
C GLN A 118 10.03 15.83 -21.18
N GLU A 119 9.88 15.78 -22.51
CA GLU A 119 8.75 15.12 -23.16
C GLU A 119 8.67 13.64 -22.80
N GLN A 120 9.81 12.94 -22.77
CA GLN A 120 9.89 11.55 -22.35
C GLN A 120 9.48 11.37 -20.89
N GLN A 121 9.97 12.24 -19.99
CA GLN A 121 9.60 12.21 -18.58
C GLN A 121 8.10 12.42 -18.38
N GLU A 122 7.49 13.36 -19.09
CA GLU A 122 6.05 13.60 -19.03
C GLU A 122 5.23 12.43 -19.57
N SER A 123 5.70 11.80 -20.66
CA SER A 123 5.07 10.58 -21.18
C SER A 123 5.10 9.47 -20.15
N THR A 124 6.24 9.24 -19.52
CA THR A 124 6.40 8.21 -18.49
C THR A 124 5.54 8.48 -17.24
N LYS A 125 5.40 9.75 -16.82
CA LYS A 125 4.47 10.14 -15.75
C LYS A 125 3.01 9.80 -16.09
N LYS A 126 2.60 10.00 -17.34
CA LYS A 126 1.25 9.62 -17.80
C LYS A 126 1.06 8.10 -17.80
N GLU A 127 2.08 7.34 -18.19
CA GLU A 127 2.04 5.88 -18.13
C GLU A 127 1.95 5.38 -16.67
N ILE A 128 2.70 5.98 -15.75
CA ILE A 128 2.58 5.71 -14.31
C ILE A 128 1.17 6.00 -13.82
N GLN A 129 0.58 7.13 -14.22
CA GLN A 129 -0.79 7.47 -13.85
C GLN A 129 -1.80 6.44 -14.38
N SER A 130 -1.64 6.01 -15.62
CA SER A 130 -2.48 4.94 -16.20
C SER A 130 -2.35 3.62 -15.45
N GLY A 131 -1.15 3.27 -14.99
CA GLY A 131 -0.92 2.13 -14.13
C GLY A 131 -1.63 2.24 -12.76
N LYS A 132 -1.61 3.43 -12.15
CA LYS A 132 -2.35 3.72 -10.91
C LYS A 132 -3.87 3.59 -11.11
N ASP A 133 -4.37 4.02 -12.25
CA ASP A 133 -5.79 3.86 -12.59
C ASP A 133 -6.17 2.38 -12.74
N LEU A 134 -5.28 1.54 -13.27
CA LEU A 134 -5.47 0.08 -13.30
C LEU A 134 -5.50 -0.53 -11.89
N LEU A 135 -4.64 -0.07 -10.97
CA LEU A 135 -4.69 -0.48 -9.55
C LEU A 135 -6.05 -0.15 -8.92
N ASN A 136 -6.55 1.07 -9.12
CA ASN A 136 -7.84 1.51 -8.62
C ASN A 136 -9.01 0.69 -9.19
N GLN A 137 -8.87 0.16 -10.41
CA GLN A 137 -9.82 -0.74 -11.05
C GLN A 137 -9.64 -2.21 -10.62
N GLN A 138 -8.75 -2.50 -9.68
CA GLN A 138 -8.39 -3.85 -9.23
C GLN A 138 -7.81 -4.75 -10.33
N LYS A 139 -7.28 -4.15 -11.40
CA LYS A 139 -6.60 -4.82 -12.50
C LYS A 139 -5.11 -4.98 -12.19
N TYR A 140 -4.82 -5.73 -11.14
CA TYR A 140 -3.48 -5.80 -10.54
C TYR A 140 -2.41 -6.34 -11.48
N ASP A 141 -2.73 -7.35 -12.30
CA ASP A 141 -1.78 -7.94 -13.25
C ASP A 141 -1.44 -6.98 -14.38
N GLU A 142 -2.44 -6.24 -14.89
CA GLU A 142 -2.23 -5.21 -15.91
C GLU A 142 -1.40 -4.05 -15.35
N ALA A 143 -1.70 -3.60 -14.13
CA ALA A 143 -0.94 -2.57 -13.44
C ALA A 143 0.52 -3.00 -13.21
N TYR A 144 0.74 -4.22 -12.74
CA TYR A 144 2.09 -4.79 -12.57
C TYR A 144 2.88 -4.76 -13.87
N GLN A 145 2.30 -5.19 -14.99
CA GLN A 145 2.98 -5.20 -16.29
C GLN A 145 3.29 -3.78 -16.78
N ALA A 146 2.37 -2.84 -16.58
CA ALA A 146 2.59 -1.44 -16.91
C ALA A 146 3.79 -0.87 -16.14
N PHE A 147 3.84 -1.03 -14.82
CA PHE A 147 4.95 -0.55 -14.00
C PHE A 147 6.25 -1.29 -14.28
N LYS A 148 6.21 -2.60 -14.50
CA LYS A 148 7.38 -3.39 -14.88
C LYS A 148 8.01 -2.87 -16.16
N THR A 149 7.20 -2.56 -17.17
CA THR A 149 7.68 -2.00 -18.43
C THR A 149 8.46 -0.70 -18.21
N ILE A 150 7.99 0.17 -17.30
CA ILE A 150 8.68 1.42 -16.95
C ILE A 150 9.95 1.14 -16.13
N ALA A 151 9.88 0.25 -15.15
CA ALA A 151 11.02 -0.10 -14.31
C ALA A 151 12.19 -0.71 -15.10
N ASP A 152 11.90 -1.41 -16.19
CA ASP A 152 12.91 -2.02 -17.07
C ASP A 152 13.56 -1.00 -18.04
N ARG A 153 13.07 0.24 -18.12
CA ARG A 153 13.63 1.30 -18.99
C ARG A 153 14.84 1.94 -18.34
N LYS A 154 15.75 2.43 -19.18
CA LYS A 154 16.90 3.28 -18.74
C LYS A 154 16.48 4.75 -18.78
N GLU A 155 15.54 5.10 -17.95
CA GLU A 155 15.00 6.46 -17.82
C GLU A 155 15.45 7.11 -16.50
N SER A 156 14.81 8.24 -16.15
CA SER A 156 15.03 8.91 -14.87
C SER A 156 15.02 7.93 -13.69
N PRO A 157 16.11 7.87 -12.89
CA PRO A 157 16.19 6.97 -11.74
C PRO A 157 15.01 7.14 -10.77
N GLN A 158 14.46 8.35 -10.68
CA GLN A 158 13.32 8.66 -9.83
C GLN A 158 12.05 7.98 -10.33
N LEU A 159 11.74 8.04 -11.64
CA LEU A 159 10.56 7.40 -12.23
C LEU A 159 10.67 5.88 -12.21
N VAL A 160 11.86 5.33 -12.44
CA VAL A 160 12.15 3.90 -12.32
C VAL A 160 11.92 3.42 -10.88
N SER A 161 12.36 4.19 -9.88
CA SER A 161 12.13 3.88 -8.47
C SER A 161 10.65 3.93 -8.10
N GLU A 162 9.93 4.95 -8.58
CA GLU A 162 8.47 5.06 -8.39
C GLU A 162 7.74 3.87 -9.01
N ALA A 163 8.04 3.54 -10.26
CA ALA A 163 7.45 2.39 -10.96
C ALA A 163 7.74 1.07 -10.24
N THR A 164 8.97 0.88 -9.73
CA THR A 164 9.34 -0.30 -8.96
C THR A 164 8.53 -0.42 -7.66
N THR A 165 8.31 0.69 -6.98
CA THR A 165 7.48 0.73 -5.76
C THR A 165 6.03 0.34 -6.07
N LEU A 166 5.45 0.94 -7.11
CA LEU A 166 4.08 0.67 -7.55
C LEU A 166 3.89 -0.76 -8.07
N MET A 167 4.91 -1.33 -8.71
CA MET A 167 4.93 -2.74 -9.11
C MET A 167 4.80 -3.67 -7.91
N ASN A 168 5.51 -3.40 -6.82
CA ASN A 168 5.41 -4.17 -5.57
C ASN A 168 4.06 -3.95 -4.87
N GLU A 169 3.51 -2.74 -4.95
CA GLU A 169 2.16 -2.43 -4.46
C GLU A 169 1.10 -3.24 -5.22
N ALA A 170 1.22 -3.39 -6.54
CA ALA A 170 0.31 -4.20 -7.34
C ALA A 170 0.28 -5.66 -6.88
N ILE A 171 1.44 -6.26 -6.61
CA ILE A 171 1.56 -7.62 -6.09
C ILE A 171 0.88 -7.75 -4.72
N THR A 172 1.15 -6.81 -3.83
CA THR A 172 0.63 -6.83 -2.46
C THR A 172 -0.90 -6.67 -2.45
N SER A 173 -1.40 -5.72 -3.23
CA SER A 173 -2.85 -5.46 -3.35
C SER A 173 -3.60 -6.62 -3.97
N LYS A 174 -3.01 -7.29 -4.98
CA LYS A 174 -3.57 -8.51 -5.57
C LYS A 174 -3.74 -9.60 -4.52
N LYS A 175 -2.67 -9.88 -3.75
CA LYS A 175 -2.72 -10.89 -2.71
C LYS A 175 -3.77 -10.58 -1.64
N GLN A 176 -3.82 -9.33 -1.17
CA GLN A 176 -4.82 -8.92 -0.19
C GLN A 176 -6.25 -9.10 -0.70
N HIS A 177 -6.48 -8.76 -1.97
CA HIS A 177 -7.78 -8.94 -2.61
C HIS A 177 -8.18 -10.42 -2.73
N GLU A 178 -7.23 -11.29 -3.13
CA GLU A 178 -7.45 -12.74 -3.22
C GLU A 178 -7.74 -13.34 -1.84
N ASP A 179 -6.99 -12.97 -0.81
CA ASP A 179 -7.18 -13.42 0.58
C ASP A 179 -8.57 -13.01 1.11
N GLU A 180 -9.01 -11.78 0.84
CA GLU A 180 -10.33 -11.30 1.25
C GLU A 180 -11.47 -12.01 0.50
N GLN A 181 -11.32 -12.24 -0.80
CA GLN A 181 -12.30 -13.03 -1.57
C GLN A 181 -12.38 -14.47 -1.07
N GLU A 182 -11.26 -15.09 -0.73
CA GLU A 182 -11.26 -16.44 -0.18
C GLU A 182 -11.98 -16.50 1.17
N LYS A 183 -11.76 -15.49 2.04
CA LYS A 183 -12.45 -15.37 3.32
C LYS A 183 -13.96 -15.24 3.14
N VAL A 184 -14.41 -14.35 2.27
CA VAL A 184 -15.84 -14.17 1.94
C VAL A 184 -16.45 -15.47 1.40
N ARG A 185 -15.73 -16.20 0.53
CA ARG A 185 -16.18 -17.47 -0.01
C ARG A 185 -16.32 -18.53 1.09
N LYS A 186 -15.36 -18.62 2.03
CA LYS A 186 -15.42 -19.54 3.17
C LYS A 186 -16.58 -19.22 4.10
N GLU A 187 -16.80 -17.95 4.41
CA GLU A 187 -17.94 -17.52 5.24
C GLU A 187 -19.29 -17.83 4.58
N LYS A 188 -19.40 -17.63 3.27
CA LYS A 188 -20.61 -17.97 2.52
C LYS A 188 -20.87 -19.46 2.54
N ALA A 189 -19.85 -20.29 2.28
CA ALA A 189 -19.96 -21.74 2.31
C ALA A 189 -20.36 -22.25 3.71
N ALA A 190 -19.78 -21.71 4.77
CA ALA A 190 -20.14 -22.06 6.15
C ALA A 190 -21.61 -21.71 6.48
N LYS A 191 -22.10 -20.55 6.04
CA LYS A 191 -23.52 -20.16 6.20
C LYS A 191 -24.46 -21.07 5.42
N GLU A 192 -24.09 -21.48 4.21
CA GLU A 192 -24.88 -22.41 3.40
C GLU A 192 -24.92 -23.81 4.05
N GLN A 193 -23.82 -24.31 4.59
CA GLN A 193 -23.77 -25.58 5.33
C GLN A 193 -24.64 -25.52 6.58
N ALA A 194 -24.52 -24.49 7.40
CA ALA A 194 -25.34 -24.31 8.60
C ALA A 194 -26.86 -24.22 8.27
N ALA A 195 -27.22 -23.60 7.14
CA ALA A 195 -28.60 -23.54 6.69
C ALA A 195 -29.12 -24.90 6.22
N GLN A 196 -28.28 -25.72 5.59
CA GLN A 196 -28.62 -27.07 5.17
C GLN A 196 -28.80 -28.02 6.38
N GLU A 197 -27.90 -27.91 7.38
CA GLU A 197 -28.00 -28.70 8.61
C GLU A 197 -29.27 -28.36 9.40
N LYS A 198 -29.63 -27.08 9.52
CA LYS A 198 -30.91 -26.68 10.13
C LYS A 198 -32.11 -27.26 9.41
N LYS A 199 -32.12 -27.21 8.07
CA LYS A 199 -33.22 -27.82 7.28
C LYS A 199 -33.31 -29.34 7.47
N LYS A 200 -32.17 -30.04 7.55
CA LYS A 200 -32.17 -31.49 7.84
C LYS A 200 -32.68 -31.78 9.24
N ALA A 201 -32.23 -31.03 10.24
CA ALA A 201 -32.73 -31.20 11.62
C ALA A 201 -34.24 -30.93 11.75
N GLU A 202 -34.75 -29.90 11.05
CA GLU A 202 -36.21 -29.65 11.01
C GLU A 202 -36.97 -30.76 10.31
N GLN A 203 -36.44 -31.35 9.24
CA GLN A 203 -37.07 -32.48 8.54
C GLN A 203 -37.05 -33.76 9.39
N GLU A 204 -35.95 -34.04 10.10
CA GLU A 204 -35.89 -35.17 11.04
C GLU A 204 -36.87 -34.99 12.20
N HIS A 205 -36.95 -33.77 12.76
CA HIS A 205 -37.90 -33.47 13.82
C HIS A 205 -39.37 -33.59 13.37
N GLN A 206 -39.70 -33.27 12.13
CA GLN A 206 -41.03 -33.49 11.54
C GLN A 206 -41.31 -34.97 11.31
N LYS A 207 -40.33 -35.76 10.82
CA LYS A 207 -40.49 -37.23 10.67
C LYS A 207 -40.73 -37.91 12.01
N THR A 208 -39.95 -37.55 13.03
CA THR A 208 -40.10 -38.10 14.38
C THR A 208 -41.48 -37.76 14.97
N LYS A 209 -42.02 -36.56 14.73
CA LYS A 209 -43.39 -36.18 15.13
C LYS A 209 -44.48 -36.95 14.37
N GLU A 210 -44.28 -37.26 13.10
CA GLU A 210 -45.24 -38.09 12.33
C GLU A 210 -45.18 -39.54 12.75
N GLU A 211 -44.02 -40.09 13.04
CA GLU A 211 -43.86 -41.48 13.53
C GLU A 211 -44.44 -41.64 14.94
N THR A 212 -44.23 -40.65 15.84
CA THR A 212 -44.85 -40.67 17.18
C THR A 212 -46.38 -40.57 17.12
N LYS A 213 -46.92 -39.79 16.16
CA LYS A 213 -48.36 -39.69 15.94
C LYS A 213 -48.98 -41.00 15.39
N LYS A 214 -48.25 -41.71 14.53
CA LYS A 214 -48.67 -43.02 14.02
C LYS A 214 -48.62 -44.13 15.08
N GLN A 215 -47.72 -44.09 16.04
CA GLN A 215 -47.67 -45.02 17.16
C GLN A 215 -48.76 -44.75 18.21
N GLN A 216 -49.23 -43.53 18.37
CA GLN A 216 -50.34 -43.19 19.27
C GLN A 216 -51.74 -43.69 18.78
N ASP A 217 -51.90 -43.85 17.46
CA ASP A 217 -53.19 -44.33 16.87
C ASP A 217 -53.34 -45.83 16.89
N THR A 218 -52.37 -46.62 17.40
CA THR A 218 -52.45 -48.11 17.41
C THR A 218 -52.52 -48.75 18.81
N VAL A 219 -52.57 -47.93 19.89
CA VAL A 219 -52.80 -48.47 21.24
C VAL A 219 -54.33 -48.58 21.47
N ALA A 220 -54.81 -49.78 21.55
CA ALA A 220 -56.19 -50.06 21.92
C ALA A 220 -56.56 -49.37 23.23
N ASP A 221 -57.69 -48.68 23.28
CA ASP A 221 -58.26 -48.01 24.44
C ASP A 221 -58.48 -49.05 25.54
N THR A 222 -57.50 -49.28 26.42
CA THR A 222 -57.58 -50.09 27.62
C THR A 222 -58.10 -49.30 28.82
N GLY A 223 -58.36 -48.00 28.66
CA GLY A 223 -58.67 -47.04 29.75
C GLY A 223 -57.55 -46.77 30.73
N GLU A 224 -56.40 -47.38 30.54
CA GLU A 224 -55.21 -47.18 31.32
C GLU A 224 -54.36 -46.03 30.72
N ILE A 225 -53.76 -45.20 31.57
CA ILE A 225 -52.84 -44.13 31.12
C ILE A 225 -51.49 -44.70 30.74
N THR A 226 -50.80 -43.99 29.85
CA THR A 226 -49.42 -44.28 29.47
C THR A 226 -48.43 -43.75 30.51
N GLU A 227 -47.18 -44.22 30.45
CA GLU A 227 -46.06 -43.74 31.27
C GLU A 227 -45.90 -42.21 31.17
N HIS A 228 -46.00 -41.67 29.96
CA HIS A 228 -45.88 -40.22 29.71
C HIS A 228 -47.07 -39.43 30.29
N GLU A 229 -48.28 -39.96 30.22
CA GLU A 229 -49.44 -39.35 30.87
C GLU A 229 -49.34 -39.38 32.40
N ALA A 230 -48.64 -40.38 32.96
CA ALA A 230 -48.35 -40.48 34.38
C ALA A 230 -47.29 -39.42 34.82
N GLU A 231 -46.28 -39.21 34.01
CA GLU A 231 -45.29 -38.10 34.22
C GLU A 231 -45.99 -36.74 34.22
N ASP A 232 -46.89 -36.52 33.27
CA ASP A 232 -47.68 -35.30 33.18
C ASP A 232 -48.64 -35.13 34.37
N LEU A 233 -49.21 -36.19 34.87
CA LEU A 233 -50.05 -36.17 36.08
C LEU A 233 -49.26 -35.75 37.30
N VAL A 234 -48.06 -36.33 37.51
CA VAL A 234 -47.17 -35.97 38.60
C VAL A 234 -46.78 -34.52 38.48
N ARG A 235 -46.35 -34.06 37.31
CA ARG A 235 -45.95 -32.68 37.08
C ARG A 235 -47.05 -31.69 37.42
N ARG A 236 -48.25 -31.94 36.95
CA ARG A 236 -49.41 -31.06 37.17
C ARG A 236 -49.92 -31.08 38.59
N GLN A 237 -49.99 -32.24 39.23
CA GLN A 237 -50.55 -32.38 40.56
C GLN A 237 -49.64 -31.73 41.64
N PHE A 238 -48.32 -31.76 41.46
CA PHE A 238 -47.35 -31.21 42.40
C PHE A 238 -46.72 -29.89 41.92
N ASN A 239 -47.21 -29.35 40.78
CA ASN A 239 -46.81 -28.05 40.20
C ASN A 239 -45.31 -27.92 40.03
N PHE A 240 -44.64 -28.96 39.51
CA PHE A 240 -43.22 -28.91 39.17
C PHE A 240 -42.97 -28.01 37.95
N SER A 241 -41.93 -27.14 38.03
CA SER A 241 -41.52 -26.24 36.96
C SER A 241 -40.92 -27.00 35.77
N ALA A 242 -40.76 -26.32 34.66
CA ALA A 242 -40.27 -26.94 33.43
C ALA A 242 -38.79 -27.36 33.49
N ASP A 243 -38.01 -26.81 34.38
CA ASP A 243 -36.61 -27.10 34.64
C ASP A 243 -36.37 -28.35 35.50
N VAL A 244 -37.46 -28.87 36.17
CA VAL A 244 -37.42 -30.13 36.91
C VAL A 244 -37.71 -31.27 35.96
N VAL A 245 -36.90 -32.31 36.00
CA VAL A 245 -37.15 -33.56 35.26
C VAL A 245 -38.11 -34.44 36.01
N VAL A 246 -39.19 -34.87 35.33
CA VAL A 246 -40.17 -35.82 35.80
C VAL A 246 -40.14 -37.01 34.87
N GLN A 247 -39.66 -38.14 35.32
CA GLN A 247 -39.33 -39.26 34.44
C GLN A 247 -39.86 -40.61 35.02
N TYR A 248 -40.48 -41.41 34.16
CA TYR A 248 -40.80 -42.82 34.47
C TYR A 248 -39.50 -43.62 34.67
N ASN A 249 -39.44 -44.45 35.66
CA ASN A 249 -38.29 -45.27 36.02
C ASN A 249 -38.62 -46.79 35.80
N ASN A 250 -39.64 -47.28 36.42
CA ASN A 250 -40.06 -48.69 36.36
C ASN A 250 -41.51 -48.86 36.88
N ASP A 251 -42.07 -50.06 36.81
CA ASP A 251 -43.28 -50.41 37.53
C ASP A 251 -42.95 -50.96 38.92
N ASP A 252 -43.84 -50.69 39.92
CA ASP A 252 -43.75 -51.32 41.21
C ASP A 252 -44.43 -52.72 41.22
N GLU A 253 -44.28 -53.42 42.33
CA GLU A 253 -44.86 -54.78 42.53
C GLU A 253 -46.42 -54.84 42.37
N ASN A 254 -47.07 -53.66 42.43
CA ASN A 254 -48.54 -53.53 42.28
C ASN A 254 -48.93 -53.02 40.89
N GLY A 255 -48.02 -52.92 39.96
CA GLY A 255 -48.19 -52.38 38.59
C GLY A 255 -48.51 -50.91 38.53
N ASN A 256 -48.04 -50.13 39.48
CA ASN A 256 -48.03 -48.64 39.38
C ASN A 256 -46.76 -48.16 38.77
N PHE A 257 -46.87 -47.12 37.94
CA PHE A 257 -45.69 -46.43 37.35
C PHE A 257 -44.94 -45.70 38.44
N VAL A 258 -43.65 -45.99 38.61
CA VAL A 258 -42.76 -45.29 39.51
C VAL A 258 -42.09 -44.15 38.75
N ILE A 259 -42.38 -42.92 39.18
CA ILE A 259 -41.89 -41.68 38.59
C ILE A 259 -40.85 -41.05 39.47
N GLN A 260 -39.65 -40.82 38.97
CA GLN A 260 -38.61 -40.04 39.62
C GLN A 260 -38.75 -38.56 39.26
N VAL A 261 -38.60 -37.70 40.24
CA VAL A 261 -38.54 -36.24 40.04
C VAL A 261 -37.22 -35.74 40.58
N TYR A 262 -36.43 -35.05 39.72
CA TYR A 262 -35.10 -34.57 40.05
C TYR A 262 -34.73 -33.31 39.31
N GLU A 263 -33.75 -32.57 39.86
CA GLU A 263 -33.06 -31.51 39.17
C GLU A 263 -31.76 -32.05 38.60
N ASP A 264 -31.43 -31.67 37.36
CA ASP A 264 -30.21 -32.07 36.68
C ASP A 264 -29.22 -30.92 36.72
N HIS A 265 -28.10 -31.11 37.42
CA HIS A 265 -27.03 -30.16 37.51
C HIS A 265 -25.77 -30.68 36.79
N PRO A 266 -24.82 -29.81 36.34
CA PRO A 266 -23.66 -30.22 35.51
C PRO A 266 -22.75 -31.29 36.17
N ASP A 267 -22.78 -31.44 37.47
CA ASP A 267 -21.92 -32.31 38.28
C ASP A 267 -22.67 -33.39 39.09
N HIS A 268 -24.00 -33.25 39.24
CA HIS A 268 -24.83 -34.23 39.98
C HIS A 268 -26.31 -34.04 39.65
N THR A 269 -27.10 -35.06 40.02
CA THR A 269 -28.57 -34.99 39.99
C THR A 269 -29.10 -34.93 41.43
N ALA A 270 -30.07 -34.05 41.70
CA ALA A 270 -30.71 -33.89 42.99
C ALA A 270 -32.15 -34.44 42.95
N THR A 271 -32.41 -35.63 43.49
CA THR A 271 -33.74 -36.21 43.53
C THR A 271 -34.64 -35.44 44.48
N LEU A 272 -35.75 -34.90 43.97
CA LEU A 272 -36.75 -34.15 44.73
C LEU A 272 -37.86 -35.08 45.30
N GLY A 273 -38.06 -36.26 44.72
CA GLY A 273 -39.00 -37.24 45.21
C GLY A 273 -39.30 -38.37 44.26
N TRP A 274 -40.01 -39.35 44.81
CA TRP A 274 -40.51 -40.50 44.09
C TRP A 274 -42.02 -40.58 44.18
N PHE A 275 -42.69 -40.96 43.10
CA PHE A 275 -44.14 -41.02 43.04
C PHE A 275 -44.59 -42.33 42.36
N ALA A 276 -45.62 -42.95 42.92
CA ALA A 276 -46.30 -44.07 42.30
C ALA A 276 -47.62 -43.59 41.70
N VAL A 277 -47.85 -43.91 40.40
CA VAL A 277 -49.04 -43.54 39.66
C VAL A 277 -49.76 -44.81 39.22
N ASN A 278 -51.00 -45.02 39.69
CA ASN A 278 -51.78 -46.15 39.26
C ASN A 278 -52.34 -45.92 37.86
N PRO A 279 -52.02 -46.77 36.84
CA PRO A 279 -52.37 -46.51 35.46
C PRO A 279 -53.93 -46.57 35.21
N LYS A 280 -54.66 -47.28 36.03
CA LYS A 280 -56.14 -47.45 35.90
C LYS A 280 -56.89 -46.33 36.61
N THR A 281 -56.51 -46.05 37.84
CA THR A 281 -57.23 -45.09 38.70
C THR A 281 -56.72 -43.65 38.60
N LYS A 282 -55.57 -43.46 37.93
CA LYS A 282 -54.84 -42.16 37.82
C LYS A 282 -54.47 -41.56 39.17
N LYS A 283 -54.47 -42.38 40.24
CA LYS A 283 -54.08 -41.91 41.57
C LYS A 283 -52.57 -41.78 41.67
N VAL A 284 -52.12 -40.62 42.12
CA VAL A 284 -50.70 -40.35 42.42
C VAL A 284 -50.47 -40.41 43.92
N SER A 285 -49.39 -41.05 44.32
CA SER A 285 -48.95 -41.13 45.74
C SER A 285 -47.46 -40.89 45.82
N LYS A 286 -47.01 -40.03 46.75
CA LYS A 286 -45.57 -39.87 47.04
C LYS A 286 -45.09 -41.11 47.78
N ILE A 287 -43.98 -41.68 47.34
CA ILE A 287 -43.37 -42.88 47.94
C ILE A 287 -41.95 -42.56 48.44
N GLN A 288 -41.40 -43.39 49.29
CA GLN A 288 -40.01 -43.38 49.73
C GLN A 288 -39.36 -44.65 49.17
N LEU A 289 -38.27 -44.48 48.42
CA LEU A 289 -37.43 -45.59 47.95
C LEU A 289 -36.12 -45.63 48.77
#